data_117371aa13531b2446408bfba4bf867c
#
_entry.id   117371aa13531b2446408bfba4bf867c
#
_cell.length_a   1.000
_cell.length_b   1.000
_cell.length_c   1.000
_cell.angle_alpha   90.00
_cell.angle_beta   90.00
_cell.angle_gamma   90.00
#
_symmetry.space_group_name_H-M   'P 1'
#
loop_
_entity.id
_entity.type
_entity.pdbx_description
1 polymer ?
#
loop_
_entity_poly.entity_id
_entity_poly.type
_entity_poly.pdbx_seq_one_letter_code
_entity_poly.pdbx_strand_id
1 'polypeptide(L)'
;MKCLGRDLIFHQGLSQRTLMSTCLLLFTLLATAQSDLPKPPAPHLKHRVFAYWGYNRAQYSVSSIHFTGTNYDFILHDLVAKDKPEALNSDNYLNPKNVWVPQYNYRLGWFLNDKWSFSIGLDHMKYVMVHNQTVQINGYISKDRSPVYATTGETGEVTVTPDFLTYEHTDGLNLLALDGDHYDRMLTSTNGKQALYLVEGLFTGPVIPRSDVRLFGVGINNKFHLAGYGAGAQLGFFAVFWDRMFLRANVRAGYIDLPSVLTTGESSDRASQHFWFVEENAMLGVLIGK
;
A
#
# COMPACT_ATOMS: atom_id res chain seq x y z
N MET A 1 -38.10 -18.92 -21.12
CA MET A 1 -37.58 -18.26 -22.34
C MET A 1 -36.44 -17.32 -21.94
N LYS A 2 -35.18 -17.77 -22.30
CA LYS A 2 -33.93 -17.04 -22.59
C LYS A 2 -33.51 -15.90 -21.64
N CYS A 3 -32.52 -16.16 -20.75
CA CYS A 3 -31.06 -15.92 -20.97
C CYS A 3 -30.72 -14.58 -21.65
N LEU A 4 -30.21 -13.61 -20.86
CA LEU A 4 -29.26 -12.59 -21.31
C LEU A 4 -28.62 -11.98 -20.04
N GLY A 5 -27.32 -12.25 -19.82
CA GLY A 5 -26.59 -11.67 -18.69
C GLY A 5 -25.21 -12.30 -18.48
N ARG A 6 -24.47 -12.50 -19.55
CA ARG A 6 -23.07 -12.93 -19.49
C ARG A 6 -22.31 -12.21 -20.58
N ASP A 7 -21.85 -10.98 -20.37
CA ASP A 7 -20.87 -10.36 -21.28
C ASP A 7 -20.35 -9.01 -20.75
N LEU A 8 -19.82 -8.95 -19.52
CA LEU A 8 -19.15 -7.72 -19.04
C LEU A 8 -17.86 -7.97 -18.23
N ILE A 9 -17.33 -9.19 -18.23
CA ILE A 9 -16.12 -9.51 -17.44
C ILE A 9 -14.83 -9.56 -18.30
N PHE A 10 -14.89 -9.42 -19.63
CA PHE A 10 -13.74 -9.75 -20.49
C PHE A 10 -12.90 -8.54 -20.99
N HIS A 11 -13.25 -7.30 -20.70
CA HIS A 11 -12.50 -6.15 -21.26
C HIS A 11 -11.43 -5.52 -20.37
N GLN A 12 -11.36 -5.83 -19.08
CA GLN A 12 -10.29 -5.30 -18.22
C GLN A 12 -9.02 -6.16 -18.20
N GLY A 13 -9.12 -7.45 -18.53
CA GLY A 13 -7.97 -8.37 -18.47
C GLY A 13 -6.94 -8.21 -19.61
N LEU A 14 -7.31 -7.62 -20.75
CA LEU A 14 -6.39 -7.49 -21.89
C LEU A 14 -5.42 -6.31 -21.74
N SER A 15 -5.84 -5.22 -21.12
CA SER A 15 -5.02 -4.03 -20.89
C SER A 15 -3.86 -4.28 -19.92
N GLN A 16 -4.08 -5.01 -18.85
CA GLN A 16 -3.03 -5.32 -17.86
C GLN A 16 -2.00 -6.34 -18.37
N ARG A 17 -2.45 -7.34 -19.15
CA ARG A 17 -1.54 -8.32 -19.77
C ARG A 17 -0.64 -7.68 -20.83
N THR A 18 -1.16 -6.72 -21.59
CA THR A 18 -0.38 -6.00 -22.62
C THR A 18 0.67 -5.11 -21.97
N LEU A 19 0.35 -4.41 -20.87
CA LEU A 19 1.32 -3.58 -20.13
C LEU A 19 2.45 -4.42 -19.51
N MET A 20 2.12 -5.54 -18.86
CA MET A 20 3.12 -6.46 -18.30
C MET A 20 4.03 -7.07 -19.37
N SER A 21 3.47 -7.46 -20.52
CA SER A 21 4.28 -8.01 -21.62
C SER A 21 5.19 -6.97 -22.26
N THR A 22 4.75 -5.72 -22.39
CA THR A 22 5.57 -4.62 -22.92
C THR A 22 6.70 -4.24 -21.96
N CYS A 23 6.44 -4.22 -20.66
CA CYS A 23 7.49 -4.01 -19.64
C CYS A 23 8.52 -5.15 -19.65
N LEU A 24 8.09 -6.41 -19.77
CA LEU A 24 8.99 -7.57 -19.81
C LEU A 24 9.88 -7.58 -21.07
N LEU A 25 9.33 -7.19 -22.22
CA LEU A 25 10.08 -7.06 -23.48
C LEU A 25 11.10 -5.92 -23.46
N LEU A 26 10.78 -4.79 -22.84
CA LEU A 26 11.74 -3.70 -22.59
C LEU A 26 12.87 -4.15 -21.65
N PHE A 27 12.59 -4.98 -20.67
CA PHE A 27 13.59 -5.54 -19.75
C PHE A 27 14.59 -6.47 -20.47
N THR A 28 14.13 -7.31 -21.38
CA THR A 28 15.00 -8.24 -22.12
C THR A 28 15.87 -7.54 -23.17
N LEU A 29 15.40 -6.44 -23.77
CA LEU A 29 16.17 -5.63 -24.72
C LEU A 29 17.27 -4.79 -24.05
N LEU A 30 17.08 -4.37 -22.78
CA LEU A 30 18.09 -3.63 -22.01
C LEU A 30 19.20 -4.52 -21.45
N ALA A 31 18.93 -5.80 -21.21
CA ALA A 31 19.91 -6.74 -20.66
C ALA A 31 21.02 -7.17 -21.64
N THR A 32 20.84 -6.97 -22.95
CA THR A 32 21.82 -7.42 -23.97
C THR A 32 22.81 -6.37 -24.43
N ALA A 33 22.73 -5.12 -23.94
CA ALA A 33 23.61 -4.01 -24.36
C ALA A 33 24.71 -3.69 -23.33
N GLN A 34 25.31 -4.70 -22.71
CA GLN A 34 26.48 -4.48 -21.88
C GLN A 34 27.73 -4.40 -22.76
N SER A 35 28.04 -3.21 -23.27
CA SER A 35 29.29 -2.94 -23.96
C SER A 35 30.46 -2.92 -22.96
N ASP A 36 31.61 -3.52 -23.28
CA ASP A 36 32.85 -3.52 -22.50
C ASP A 36 33.54 -2.13 -22.48
N LEU A 37 32.85 -1.07 -22.90
CA LEU A 37 33.37 0.29 -22.85
C LEU A 37 33.44 0.79 -21.38
N PRO A 38 34.47 1.57 -21.02
CA PRO A 38 34.55 2.19 -19.69
C PRO A 38 33.27 2.98 -19.40
N LYS A 39 32.56 2.61 -18.34
CA LYS A 39 31.34 3.35 -17.95
C LYS A 39 31.72 4.80 -17.62
N PRO A 40 31.01 5.80 -18.15
CA PRO A 40 31.28 7.19 -17.83
C PRO A 40 31.13 7.44 -16.32
N PRO A 41 31.75 8.50 -15.77
CA PRO A 41 31.57 8.85 -14.37
C PRO A 41 30.08 9.02 -14.08
N ALA A 42 29.64 8.62 -12.90
CA ALA A 42 28.26 8.76 -12.45
C ALA A 42 28.21 9.65 -11.22
N PRO A 43 27.04 10.20 -10.88
CA PRO A 43 26.85 10.87 -9.59
C PRO A 43 27.31 9.96 -8.46
N HIS A 44 28.18 10.46 -7.58
CA HIS A 44 28.53 9.75 -6.36
C HIS A 44 27.35 9.77 -5.41
N LEU A 45 26.91 8.61 -4.95
CA LEU A 45 25.81 8.50 -3.98
C LEU A 45 26.35 8.32 -2.55
N LYS A 46 27.54 7.76 -2.42
CA LYS A 46 28.18 7.43 -1.14
C LYS A 46 28.14 8.63 -0.16
N HIS A 47 27.66 8.36 1.06
CA HIS A 47 27.54 9.31 2.18
C HIS A 47 26.58 10.48 1.96
N ARG A 48 25.81 10.49 0.86
CA ARG A 48 24.76 11.49 0.66
C ARG A 48 23.51 11.14 1.45
N VAL A 49 22.86 12.16 1.95
CA VAL A 49 21.52 12.08 2.50
C VAL A 49 20.52 12.35 1.36
N PHE A 50 19.37 11.73 1.41
CA PHE A 50 18.30 12.02 0.49
C PHE A 50 16.96 12.20 1.21
N ALA A 51 16.11 13.01 0.63
CA ALA A 51 14.73 13.13 1.03
C ALA A 51 13.85 13.08 -0.21
N TYR A 52 12.69 12.42 -0.11
CA TYR A 52 11.70 12.44 -1.17
C TYR A 52 10.27 12.47 -0.64
N TRP A 53 9.40 12.96 -1.49
CA TRP A 53 7.96 12.95 -1.34
C TRP A 53 7.32 12.44 -2.62
N GLY A 54 6.21 11.73 -2.51
CA GLY A 54 5.46 11.28 -3.65
C GLY A 54 4.09 10.73 -3.29
N TYR A 55 3.47 10.11 -4.27
CA TYR A 55 2.12 9.58 -4.17
C TYR A 55 2.10 8.11 -4.52
N ASN A 56 1.14 7.41 -3.94
CA ASN A 56 0.97 5.99 -4.14
C ASN A 56 -0.46 5.60 -4.55
N ARG A 57 -0.57 4.35 -5.00
CA ARG A 57 -1.81 3.61 -5.21
C ARG A 57 -1.61 2.22 -4.67
N ALA A 58 -2.62 1.67 -4.00
CA ALA A 58 -2.53 0.37 -3.39
C ALA A 58 -3.63 -0.58 -3.85
N GLN A 59 -3.31 -1.86 -3.90
CA GLN A 59 -4.24 -2.95 -4.14
C GLN A 59 -4.08 -3.97 -3.01
N TYR A 60 -5.17 -4.59 -2.60
CA TYR A 60 -5.21 -5.50 -1.45
C TYR A 60 -5.76 -6.85 -1.87
N SER A 61 -5.21 -7.93 -1.32
CA SER A 61 -5.81 -9.24 -1.44
C SER A 61 -7.14 -9.30 -0.67
N VAL A 62 -7.98 -10.27 -1.01
CA VAL A 62 -9.08 -10.66 -0.12
C VAL A 62 -8.51 -11.08 1.24
N SER A 63 -9.28 -10.85 2.29
CA SER A 63 -8.84 -11.14 3.67
C SER A 63 -10.02 -11.41 4.59
N SER A 64 -9.80 -12.23 5.60
CA SER A 64 -10.77 -12.45 6.66
C SER A 64 -10.52 -11.49 7.82
N ILE A 65 -11.59 -11.04 8.47
CA ILE A 65 -11.50 -10.18 9.65
C ILE A 65 -12.18 -10.89 10.81
N HIS A 66 -11.44 -11.07 11.90
CA HIS A 66 -11.94 -11.64 13.14
C HIS A 66 -12.28 -10.53 14.11
N PHE A 67 -13.52 -10.47 14.55
CA PHE A 67 -14.05 -9.50 15.51
C PHE A 67 -14.27 -10.16 16.85
N THR A 68 -13.72 -9.56 17.89
CA THR A 68 -13.90 -10.02 19.28
C THR A 68 -14.34 -8.87 20.17
N GLY A 69 -15.23 -9.14 21.12
CA GLY A 69 -15.72 -8.14 22.07
C GLY A 69 -16.78 -8.67 23.01
N THR A 70 -17.40 -7.78 23.76
CA THR A 70 -18.47 -8.15 24.69
C THR A 70 -19.68 -8.68 23.92
N ASN A 71 -20.02 -9.95 24.17
CA ASN A 71 -21.17 -10.65 23.58
C ASN A 71 -21.08 -10.91 22.08
N TYR A 72 -19.86 -10.94 21.51
CA TYR A 72 -19.63 -11.43 20.16
C TYR A 72 -18.20 -11.93 19.99
N ASP A 73 -18.06 -12.93 19.12
CA ASP A 73 -16.79 -13.49 18.63
C ASP A 73 -17.10 -14.15 17.27
N PHE A 74 -16.72 -13.49 16.16
CA PHE A 74 -17.05 -13.98 14.84
C PHE A 74 -16.01 -13.57 13.78
N ILE A 75 -15.98 -14.35 12.72
CA ILE A 75 -15.10 -14.11 11.56
C ILE A 75 -15.96 -13.87 10.32
N LEU A 76 -15.62 -12.81 9.59
CA LEU A 76 -16.08 -12.59 8.23
C LEU A 76 -14.99 -13.02 7.27
N HIS A 77 -15.32 -13.93 6.35
CA HIS A 77 -14.36 -14.53 5.43
C HIS A 77 -14.33 -13.81 4.09
N ASP A 78 -13.13 -13.79 3.47
CA ASP A 78 -12.91 -13.38 2.08
C ASP A 78 -13.47 -12.00 1.72
N LEU A 79 -13.36 -11.05 2.64
CA LEU A 79 -13.74 -9.66 2.42
C LEU A 79 -12.87 -9.01 1.36
N VAL A 80 -13.52 -8.33 0.44
CA VAL A 80 -12.88 -7.51 -0.59
C VAL A 80 -12.73 -6.08 -0.07
N ALA A 81 -11.54 -5.53 -0.23
CA ALA A 81 -11.26 -4.13 0.01
C ALA A 81 -10.62 -3.47 -1.21
N LYS A 82 -10.70 -2.16 -1.26
CA LYS A 82 -10.18 -1.34 -2.35
C LYS A 82 -9.45 -0.12 -1.82
N ASP A 83 -8.65 0.43 -2.69
CA ASP A 83 -8.07 1.75 -2.56
C ASP A 83 -9.15 2.86 -2.64
N LYS A 84 -8.84 4.03 -2.08
CA LYS A 84 -9.69 5.23 -2.16
C LYS A 84 -8.88 6.42 -2.68
N PRO A 85 -8.50 6.41 -3.97
CA PRO A 85 -7.73 7.49 -4.55
C PRO A 85 -8.55 8.78 -4.63
N GLU A 86 -7.87 9.90 -4.43
CA GLU A 86 -8.42 11.22 -4.74
C GLU A 86 -8.50 11.45 -6.25
N ALA A 87 -9.42 12.32 -6.67
CA ALA A 87 -9.53 12.70 -8.07
C ALA A 87 -8.21 13.32 -8.56
N LEU A 88 -7.73 12.85 -9.72
CA LEU A 88 -6.48 13.32 -10.31
C LEU A 88 -6.65 14.72 -10.89
N ASN A 89 -6.27 15.72 -10.10
CA ASN A 89 -6.27 17.12 -10.50
C ASN A 89 -5.16 17.89 -9.77
N SER A 90 -4.84 19.09 -10.25
CA SER A 90 -3.77 19.93 -9.69
C SER A 90 -4.06 20.40 -8.26
N ASP A 91 -5.33 20.57 -7.89
CA ASP A 91 -5.69 21.03 -6.55
C ASP A 91 -5.40 19.96 -5.49
N ASN A 92 -5.66 18.70 -5.79
CA ASN A 92 -5.36 17.60 -4.87
C ASN A 92 -3.85 17.29 -4.78
N TYR A 93 -3.12 17.37 -5.90
CA TYR A 93 -1.76 16.81 -5.96
C TYR A 93 -0.65 17.84 -5.99
N LEU A 94 -0.93 19.11 -6.33
CA LEU A 94 0.07 20.18 -6.45
C LEU A 94 -0.19 21.36 -5.53
N ASN A 95 -1.38 21.48 -4.93
CA ASN A 95 -1.69 22.53 -3.98
C ASN A 95 -1.04 22.22 -2.62
N PRO A 96 -0.12 23.06 -2.09
CA PRO A 96 0.56 22.79 -0.83
C PRO A 96 -0.37 22.62 0.39
N LYS A 97 -1.61 23.09 0.30
CA LYS A 97 -2.62 22.90 1.37
C LYS A 97 -3.26 21.52 1.35
N ASN A 98 -3.22 20.85 0.20
CA ASN A 98 -3.93 19.58 -0.04
C ASN A 98 -3.00 18.40 -0.28
N VAL A 99 -1.68 18.57 -0.35
CA VAL A 99 -0.71 17.49 -0.65
C VAL A 99 -0.79 16.30 0.31
N TRP A 100 -1.41 16.48 1.48
CA TRP A 100 -1.60 15.44 2.51
C TRP A 100 -2.92 14.65 2.35
N VAL A 101 -3.82 15.09 1.46
CA VAL A 101 -5.14 14.48 1.27
C VAL A 101 -5.07 13.20 0.41
N PRO A 102 -4.34 13.19 -0.72
CA PRO A 102 -4.09 11.96 -1.46
C PRO A 102 -3.22 10.99 -0.65
N GLN A 103 -3.18 9.73 -1.09
CA GLN A 103 -2.20 8.78 -0.56
C GLN A 103 -0.79 9.24 -0.94
N TYR A 104 0.06 9.35 0.06
CA TYR A 104 1.42 9.84 -0.10
C TYR A 104 2.44 8.95 0.60
N ASN A 105 3.68 9.09 0.18
CA ASN A 105 4.82 8.51 0.85
C ASN A 105 5.99 9.50 0.91
N TYR A 106 6.76 9.41 1.96
CA TYR A 106 8.01 10.15 2.09
C TYR A 106 9.09 9.30 2.75
N ARG A 107 10.34 9.63 2.45
CA ARG A 107 11.51 9.04 3.09
C ARG A 107 12.57 10.08 3.36
N LEU A 108 13.27 9.85 4.45
CA LEU A 108 14.59 10.41 4.72
C LEU A 108 15.57 9.25 4.77
N GLY A 109 16.64 9.32 3.99
CA GLY A 109 17.58 8.23 3.88
C GLY A 109 19.02 8.67 3.70
N TRP A 110 19.90 7.70 3.79
CA TRP A 110 21.33 7.88 3.71
C TRP A 110 21.98 6.74 2.90
N PHE A 111 22.87 7.09 1.98
CA PHE A 111 23.68 6.17 1.20
C PHE A 111 24.92 5.74 1.97
N LEU A 112 25.03 4.46 2.29
CA LEU A 112 26.23 3.87 2.89
C LEU A 112 27.41 3.90 1.92
N ASN A 113 27.13 3.60 0.68
CA ASN A 113 28.04 3.61 -0.46
C ASN A 113 27.25 3.88 -1.74
N ASP A 114 27.89 3.79 -2.92
CA ASP A 114 27.22 4.06 -4.20
C ASP A 114 26.16 3.01 -4.60
N LYS A 115 26.00 1.93 -3.82
CA LYS A 115 25.09 0.83 -4.11
C LYS A 115 24.04 0.57 -3.04
N TRP A 116 24.23 1.02 -1.81
CA TRP A 116 23.37 0.68 -0.69
C TRP A 116 22.89 1.91 0.06
N SER A 117 21.63 1.96 0.37
CA SER A 117 21.06 2.97 1.26
C SER A 117 20.14 2.37 2.32
N PHE A 118 19.97 3.12 3.41
CA PHE A 118 18.90 2.92 4.37
C PHE A 118 18.02 4.17 4.43
N SER A 119 16.74 3.97 4.65
CA SER A 119 15.81 5.08 4.86
C SER A 119 14.71 4.73 5.84
N ILE A 120 14.11 5.79 6.39
CA ILE A 120 12.92 5.71 7.23
C ILE A 120 11.88 6.69 6.70
N GLY A 121 10.61 6.33 6.77
CA GLY A 121 9.52 7.21 6.40
C GLY A 121 8.17 6.53 6.44
N LEU A 122 7.18 7.16 5.84
CA LEU A 122 5.79 6.75 5.94
C LEU A 122 5.23 6.40 4.56
N ASP A 123 4.50 5.30 4.49
CA ASP A 123 3.56 5.00 3.42
C ASP A 123 2.14 5.21 3.98
N HIS A 124 1.48 6.24 3.46
CA HIS A 124 0.10 6.57 3.81
C HIS A 124 -0.83 5.95 2.77
N MET A 125 -1.23 4.72 2.97
CA MET A 125 -2.18 3.99 2.14
C MET A 125 -3.62 4.24 2.63
N LYS A 126 -4.61 3.93 1.79
CA LYS A 126 -6.04 3.94 2.15
C LYS A 126 -6.64 2.57 1.86
N TYR A 127 -7.27 1.98 2.86
CA TYR A 127 -7.94 0.68 2.77
C TYR A 127 -9.43 0.87 3.08
N VAL A 128 -10.29 0.46 2.14
CA VAL A 128 -11.75 0.56 2.30
C VAL A 128 -12.40 -0.78 1.97
N MET A 129 -13.02 -1.39 2.96
CA MET A 129 -13.87 -2.56 2.76
C MET A 129 -15.05 -2.22 1.84
N VAL A 130 -15.32 -3.08 0.87
CA VAL A 130 -16.45 -2.89 -0.05
C VAL A 130 -17.76 -3.22 0.67
N HIS A 131 -18.71 -2.29 0.67
CA HIS A 131 -20.04 -2.53 1.22
C HIS A 131 -20.91 -3.39 0.30
N ASN A 132 -21.95 -3.99 0.87
CA ASN A 132 -22.95 -4.82 0.19
C ASN A 132 -22.38 -6.08 -0.50
N GLN A 133 -21.21 -6.52 -0.07
CA GLN A 133 -20.70 -7.85 -0.41
C GLN A 133 -21.34 -8.91 0.49
N THR A 134 -21.66 -10.07 -0.08
CA THR A 134 -22.12 -11.22 0.68
C THR A 134 -20.93 -12.14 0.95
N VAL A 135 -20.71 -12.46 2.21
CA VAL A 135 -19.58 -13.25 2.67
C VAL A 135 -20.00 -14.33 3.66
N GLN A 136 -19.16 -15.32 3.86
CA GLN A 136 -19.36 -16.31 4.90
C GLN A 136 -19.04 -15.68 6.28
N ILE A 137 -19.90 -15.99 7.26
CA ILE A 137 -19.71 -15.65 8.67
C ILE A 137 -19.73 -16.91 9.51
N ASN A 138 -18.82 -17.02 10.45
CA ASN A 138 -18.88 -18.05 11.51
C ASN A 138 -18.52 -17.42 12.87
N GLY A 139 -19.01 -18.04 13.93
CA GLY A 139 -18.89 -17.52 15.29
C GLY A 139 -20.24 -17.03 15.82
N TYR A 140 -20.24 -16.36 16.94
CA TYR A 140 -21.49 -15.93 17.59
C TYR A 140 -21.61 -14.42 17.73
N ILE A 141 -22.84 -13.96 17.59
CA ILE A 141 -23.27 -12.59 17.92
C ILE A 141 -24.51 -12.74 18.80
N SER A 142 -24.48 -12.26 20.03
CA SER A 142 -25.63 -12.34 20.91
C SER A 142 -26.77 -11.42 20.47
N LYS A 143 -28.00 -11.79 20.82
CA LYS A 143 -29.19 -10.94 20.56
C LYS A 143 -29.12 -9.59 21.30
N ASP A 144 -28.48 -9.56 22.46
CA ASP A 144 -28.30 -8.33 23.23
C ASP A 144 -27.34 -7.36 22.53
N ARG A 145 -26.36 -7.90 21.78
CA ARG A 145 -25.43 -7.09 21.00
C ARG A 145 -26.06 -6.60 19.71
N SER A 146 -26.71 -7.48 18.96
CA SER A 146 -27.44 -7.14 17.75
C SER A 146 -28.61 -8.11 17.51
N PRO A 147 -29.85 -7.69 17.71
CA PRO A 147 -31.01 -8.54 17.43
C PRO A 147 -31.12 -8.93 15.94
N VAL A 148 -30.64 -8.08 15.04
CA VAL A 148 -30.72 -8.27 13.59
C VAL A 148 -29.68 -9.26 13.06
N TYR A 149 -28.45 -9.18 13.59
CA TYR A 149 -27.30 -9.96 13.12
C TYR A 149 -26.90 -11.09 14.07
N ALA A 150 -27.78 -11.41 15.03
CA ALA A 150 -27.52 -12.49 16.01
C ALA A 150 -27.30 -13.83 15.27
N THR A 151 -26.25 -14.55 15.69
CA THR A 151 -25.92 -15.88 15.19
C THR A 151 -25.46 -16.77 16.32
N THR A 152 -25.65 -18.08 16.18
CA THR A 152 -25.42 -19.07 17.24
C THR A 152 -24.17 -19.90 17.06
N GLY A 153 -23.28 -19.52 16.16
CA GLY A 153 -22.00 -20.21 15.94
C GLY A 153 -21.93 -21.08 14.71
N GLU A 154 -23.04 -21.29 14.00
CA GLU A 154 -23.05 -22.00 12.72
C GLU A 154 -22.48 -21.10 11.61
N THR A 155 -21.86 -21.71 10.60
CA THR A 155 -21.46 -21.00 9.39
C THR A 155 -22.68 -20.59 8.60
N GLY A 156 -22.76 -19.34 8.25
CA GLY A 156 -23.86 -18.76 7.46
C GLY A 156 -23.34 -17.72 6.46
N GLU A 157 -24.26 -17.13 5.73
CA GLU A 157 -23.96 -15.99 4.84
C GLU A 157 -24.54 -14.71 5.42
N VAL A 158 -23.80 -13.62 5.25
CA VAL A 158 -24.24 -12.27 5.63
C VAL A 158 -23.86 -11.26 4.55
N THR A 159 -24.78 -10.34 4.27
CA THR A 159 -24.49 -9.18 3.44
C THR A 159 -23.95 -8.06 4.34
N VAL A 160 -22.71 -7.62 4.05
CA VAL A 160 -22.03 -6.60 4.84
C VAL A 160 -22.53 -5.22 4.43
N THR A 161 -23.65 -4.83 5.03
CA THR A 161 -24.28 -3.51 4.84
C THR A 161 -23.63 -2.47 5.77
N PRO A 162 -23.74 -1.15 5.48
CA PRO A 162 -23.14 -0.11 6.32
C PRO A 162 -23.65 -0.07 7.77
N ASP A 163 -24.87 -0.55 8.03
CA ASP A 163 -25.42 -0.69 9.39
C ASP A 163 -24.90 -1.91 10.14
N PHE A 164 -24.43 -2.94 9.41
CA PHE A 164 -23.71 -4.07 10.00
C PHE A 164 -22.26 -3.72 10.29
N LEU A 165 -21.51 -3.31 9.26
CA LEU A 165 -20.08 -3.03 9.36
C LEU A 165 -19.62 -1.98 8.36
N THR A 166 -18.99 -0.92 8.85
CA THR A 166 -18.06 -0.08 8.11
C THR A 166 -16.66 -0.38 8.62
N TYR A 167 -15.70 -0.65 7.72
CA TYR A 167 -14.32 -0.94 8.09
C TYR A 167 -13.37 -0.29 7.08
N GLU A 168 -12.76 0.80 7.50
CA GLU A 168 -11.85 1.53 6.63
C GLU A 168 -10.71 2.21 7.41
N HIS A 169 -9.59 2.35 6.73
CA HIS A 169 -8.40 3.08 7.18
C HIS A 169 -8.12 4.21 6.20
N THR A 170 -9.09 5.13 6.02
CA THR A 170 -9.00 6.22 5.02
C THR A 170 -8.22 7.43 5.52
N ASP A 171 -8.15 7.62 6.84
CA ASP A 171 -7.28 8.60 7.47
C ASP A 171 -5.84 8.06 7.67
N GLY A 172 -5.55 6.94 7.02
CA GLY A 172 -4.26 6.31 6.86
C GLY A 172 -4.18 4.88 7.38
N LEU A 173 -3.88 3.95 6.47
CA LEU A 173 -3.21 2.70 6.78
C LEU A 173 -1.70 3.00 6.74
N ASN A 174 -1.19 3.57 7.83
CA ASN A 174 0.17 4.13 7.86
C ASN A 174 1.20 3.06 8.20
N LEU A 175 2.06 2.73 7.26
CA LEU A 175 3.24 1.91 7.48
C LEU A 175 4.46 2.83 7.70
N LEU A 176 4.97 2.89 8.92
CA LEU A 176 6.24 3.57 9.23
C LEU A 176 7.38 2.62 8.85
N ALA A 177 7.85 2.71 7.61
CA ALA A 177 8.78 1.77 7.04
C ALA A 177 10.24 2.14 7.29
N LEU A 178 11.05 1.12 7.57
CA LEU A 178 12.49 1.10 7.41
C LEU A 178 12.80 0.36 6.12
N ASP A 179 13.49 1.01 5.18
CA ASP A 179 13.88 0.41 3.90
C ASP A 179 15.39 0.21 3.83
N GLY A 180 15.80 -0.92 3.26
CA GLY A 180 17.16 -1.19 2.83
C GLY A 180 17.16 -1.43 1.32
N ASP A 181 17.83 -0.55 0.56
CA ASP A 181 17.82 -0.55 -0.90
C ASP A 181 19.20 -0.81 -1.49
N HIS A 182 19.22 -1.60 -2.56
CA HIS A 182 20.35 -1.79 -3.43
C HIS A 182 20.13 -1.08 -4.77
N TYR A 183 21.20 -0.51 -5.34
CA TYR A 183 21.16 0.30 -6.56
C TYR A 183 22.13 -0.26 -7.58
N ASP A 184 21.62 -0.74 -8.71
CA ASP A 184 22.39 -1.14 -9.87
C ASP A 184 22.34 -0.09 -10.96
N ARG A 185 23.51 0.51 -11.25
CA ARG A 185 23.60 1.55 -12.27
C ARG A 185 23.41 0.97 -13.66
N MET A 186 22.35 1.42 -14.33
CA MET A 186 21.99 1.01 -15.68
C MET A 186 22.62 1.93 -16.74
N LEU A 187 22.35 3.23 -16.63
CA LEU A 187 22.75 4.23 -17.61
C LEU A 187 23.38 5.43 -16.93
N THR A 188 24.29 6.10 -17.66
CA THR A 188 24.91 7.36 -17.22
C THR A 188 25.11 8.25 -18.42
N SER A 189 24.82 9.54 -18.28
CA SER A 189 25.13 10.55 -19.30
C SER A 189 26.63 10.75 -19.45
N THR A 190 27.08 11.20 -20.62
CA THR A 190 28.49 11.45 -20.91
C THR A 190 29.14 12.48 -19.99
N ASN A 191 28.37 13.43 -19.47
CA ASN A 191 28.83 14.45 -18.54
C ASN A 191 28.80 14.02 -17.06
N GLY A 192 28.34 12.79 -16.76
CA GLY A 192 28.26 12.23 -15.40
C GLY A 192 27.21 12.84 -14.46
N LYS A 193 26.36 13.75 -14.95
CA LYS A 193 25.39 14.46 -14.10
C LYS A 193 24.01 13.80 -14.05
N GLN A 194 23.77 12.83 -14.89
CA GLN A 194 22.51 12.09 -14.96
C GLN A 194 22.82 10.60 -14.94
N ALA A 195 22.03 9.87 -14.18
CA ALA A 195 22.16 8.42 -14.13
C ALA A 195 20.83 7.76 -13.83
N LEU A 196 20.62 6.57 -14.37
CA LEU A 196 19.49 5.71 -14.10
C LEU A 196 19.98 4.45 -13.39
N TYR A 197 19.31 4.12 -12.30
CA TYR A 197 19.55 2.93 -11.51
C TYR A 197 18.31 2.05 -11.45
N LEU A 198 18.50 0.76 -11.49
CA LEU A 198 17.54 -0.21 -10.97
C LEU A 198 17.68 -0.22 -9.44
N VAL A 199 16.56 -0.25 -8.75
CA VAL A 199 16.53 -0.30 -7.29
C VAL A 199 15.73 -1.51 -6.86
N GLU A 200 16.32 -2.31 -6.02
CA GLU A 200 15.69 -3.44 -5.36
C GLU A 200 15.90 -3.33 -3.85
N GLY A 201 14.90 -3.68 -3.06
CA GLY A 201 15.00 -3.50 -1.63
C GLY A 201 14.00 -4.29 -0.81
N LEU A 202 14.22 -4.28 0.48
CA LEU A 202 13.33 -4.83 1.49
C LEU A 202 12.88 -3.73 2.42
N PHE A 203 11.68 -3.90 2.96
CA PHE A 203 11.14 -2.97 3.94
C PHE A 203 10.41 -3.71 5.05
N THR A 204 10.36 -3.09 6.22
CA THR A 204 9.55 -3.53 7.36
C THR A 204 9.25 -2.37 8.28
N GLY A 205 8.19 -2.50 9.07
CA GLY A 205 7.89 -1.50 10.09
C GLY A 205 6.53 -1.66 10.75
N PRO A 206 6.26 -0.88 11.80
CA PRO A 206 4.96 -0.85 12.46
C PRO A 206 3.88 -0.22 11.56
N VAL A 207 2.66 -0.73 11.70
CA VAL A 207 1.46 -0.16 11.07
C VAL A 207 0.65 0.57 12.13
N ILE A 208 0.45 1.87 11.91
CA ILE A 208 -0.21 2.80 12.84
C ILE A 208 -1.41 3.43 12.12
N PRO A 209 -2.51 2.69 11.97
CA PRO A 209 -3.67 3.20 11.27
C PRO A 209 -4.46 4.21 12.11
N ARG A 210 -5.23 5.03 11.41
CA ARG A 210 -6.39 5.71 11.94
C ARG A 210 -7.63 5.11 11.28
N SER A 211 -8.39 4.34 12.05
CA SER A 211 -9.45 3.48 11.53
C SER A 211 -10.83 4.08 11.79
N ASP A 212 -11.70 4.11 10.79
CA ASP A 212 -13.15 4.28 10.99
C ASP A 212 -13.79 2.88 10.92
N VAL A 213 -14.06 2.31 12.09
CA VAL A 213 -14.75 1.03 12.23
C VAL A 213 -16.06 1.27 12.97
N ARG A 214 -17.16 0.89 12.32
CA ARG A 214 -18.51 0.94 12.90
C ARG A 214 -19.12 -0.44 12.82
N LEU A 215 -19.36 -1.04 13.97
CA LEU A 215 -19.91 -2.38 14.11
C LEU A 215 -21.28 -2.30 14.76
N PHE A 216 -22.33 -2.82 14.08
CA PHE A 216 -23.74 -2.74 14.51
C PHE A 216 -24.22 -1.30 14.74
N GLY A 217 -23.78 -0.38 13.87
CA GLY A 217 -24.11 1.04 13.99
C GLY A 217 -23.42 1.77 15.15
N VAL A 218 -22.60 1.07 15.93
CA VAL A 218 -21.84 1.63 17.05
C VAL A 218 -20.36 1.67 16.66
N GLY A 219 -19.74 2.76 16.93
CA GLY A 219 -18.30 2.87 16.80
C GLY A 219 -17.91 4.31 16.70
N ILE A 220 -16.75 4.59 17.09
CA ILE A 220 -15.78 5.53 16.54
C ILE A 220 -14.53 5.33 17.35
N ASN A 221 -13.57 4.75 16.71
CA ASN A 221 -12.23 4.85 17.20
C ASN A 221 -11.37 5.56 16.18
N ASN A 222 -11.51 6.83 16.08
CA ASN A 222 -10.79 7.68 15.17
C ASN A 222 -9.44 8.11 15.79
N LYS A 223 -8.67 7.16 16.32
CA LYS A 223 -7.40 7.39 16.99
C LYS A 223 -6.28 6.61 16.32
N PHE A 224 -5.13 7.27 16.13
CA PHE A 224 -3.92 6.56 15.76
C PHE A 224 -3.51 5.58 16.85
N HIS A 225 -3.20 4.35 16.49
CA HIS A 225 -2.69 3.35 17.40
C HIS A 225 -1.79 2.36 16.67
N LEU A 226 -0.89 1.73 17.40
CA LEU A 226 -0.11 0.62 16.87
C LEU A 226 -1.02 -0.60 16.73
N ALA A 227 -1.39 -0.94 15.49
CA ALA A 227 -2.29 -2.06 15.20
C ALA A 227 -1.54 -3.34 14.82
N GLY A 228 -0.34 -3.21 14.29
CA GLY A 228 0.43 -4.33 13.81
C GLY A 228 1.71 -3.92 13.10
N TYR A 229 2.12 -4.72 12.13
CA TYR A 229 3.35 -4.49 11.35
C TYR A 229 3.19 -4.99 9.91
N GLY A 230 4.11 -4.51 9.07
CA GLY A 230 4.20 -4.91 7.67
C GLY A 230 5.64 -5.18 7.27
N ALA A 231 5.81 -6.02 6.26
CA ALA A 231 7.11 -6.29 5.65
C ALA A 231 6.93 -6.69 4.19
N GLY A 232 7.96 -6.47 3.37
CA GLY A 232 7.90 -6.81 1.96
C GLY A 232 9.18 -6.46 1.20
N ALA A 233 9.03 -6.48 -0.12
CA ALA A 233 10.09 -6.15 -1.07
C ALA A 233 9.63 -5.06 -2.05
N GLN A 234 10.60 -4.40 -2.65
CA GLN A 234 10.35 -3.36 -3.65
C GLN A 234 11.32 -3.49 -4.82
N LEU A 235 10.84 -3.08 -5.98
CA LEU A 235 11.60 -3.01 -7.23
C LEU A 235 11.21 -1.75 -7.98
N GLY A 236 12.19 -1.05 -8.55
CA GLY A 236 11.88 0.16 -9.28
C GLY A 236 13.09 0.83 -9.92
N PHE A 237 12.91 2.09 -10.28
CA PHE A 237 13.90 2.91 -10.93
C PHE A 237 14.18 4.18 -10.13
N PHE A 238 15.43 4.58 -10.15
CA PHE A 238 15.91 5.81 -9.54
C PHE A 238 16.73 6.58 -10.57
N ALA A 239 16.19 7.71 -11.02
CA ALA A 239 16.77 8.55 -12.05
C ALA A 239 17.30 9.85 -11.44
N VAL A 240 18.61 10.05 -11.44
CA VAL A 240 19.27 11.25 -10.93
C VAL A 240 19.43 12.28 -12.04
N PHE A 241 19.13 13.55 -11.72
CA PHE A 241 19.27 14.70 -12.62
C PHE A 241 20.14 15.78 -11.93
N TRP A 242 21.01 16.37 -12.71
CA TRP A 242 21.89 17.47 -12.26
C TRP A 242 22.67 17.19 -10.97
N ASP A 243 22.92 15.89 -10.70
CA ASP A 243 23.64 15.43 -9.51
C ASP A 243 22.94 15.78 -8.17
N ARG A 244 21.69 16.25 -8.18
CA ARG A 244 21.00 16.70 -6.96
C ARG A 244 19.54 16.31 -6.85
N MET A 245 18.83 16.29 -7.96
CA MET A 245 17.43 15.91 -7.98
C MET A 245 17.26 14.51 -8.50
N PHE A 246 16.21 13.83 -8.07
CA PHE A 246 15.89 12.52 -8.63
C PHE A 246 14.39 12.29 -8.70
N LEU A 247 14.01 11.46 -9.66
CA LEU A 247 12.72 10.79 -9.71
C LEU A 247 12.92 9.34 -9.30
N ARG A 248 12.02 8.84 -8.49
CA ARG A 248 11.95 7.42 -8.14
C ARG A 248 10.55 6.92 -8.46
N ALA A 249 10.47 5.76 -9.13
CA ALA A 249 9.23 5.02 -9.34
C ALA A 249 9.48 3.57 -8.94
N ASN A 250 8.63 3.01 -8.09
CA ASN A 250 8.75 1.63 -7.66
C ASN A 250 7.40 0.96 -7.43
N VAL A 251 7.42 -0.36 -7.48
CA VAL A 251 6.36 -1.23 -7.00
C VAL A 251 6.84 -1.88 -5.71
N ARG A 252 6.03 -1.84 -4.69
CA ARG A 252 6.22 -2.50 -3.39
C ARG A 252 5.19 -3.61 -3.27
N ALA A 253 5.60 -4.78 -2.85
CA ALA A 253 4.70 -5.89 -2.54
C ALA A 253 5.03 -6.39 -1.14
N GLY A 254 4.01 -6.58 -0.31
CA GLY A 254 4.23 -6.93 1.07
C GLY A 254 3.01 -7.54 1.75
N TYR A 255 3.23 -7.91 2.98
CA TYR A 255 2.24 -8.47 3.88
C TYR A 255 2.08 -7.55 5.08
N ILE A 256 0.83 -7.30 5.46
CA ILE A 256 0.45 -6.57 6.66
C ILE A 256 -0.31 -7.51 7.57
N ASP A 257 0.10 -7.53 8.84
CA ASP A 257 -0.58 -8.22 9.93
C ASP A 257 -1.03 -7.20 10.98
N LEU A 258 -2.34 -7.16 11.22
CA LEU A 258 -3.02 -6.26 12.15
C LEU A 258 -3.67 -7.08 13.26
N PRO A 259 -2.94 -7.55 14.26
CA PRO A 259 -3.50 -8.35 15.35
C PRO A 259 -4.47 -7.58 16.26
N SER A 260 -4.46 -6.25 16.23
CA SER A 260 -5.28 -5.46 17.16
C SER A 260 -5.72 -4.13 16.55
N VAL A 261 -6.80 -4.17 15.77
CA VAL A 261 -7.48 -2.96 15.28
C VAL A 261 -8.56 -2.56 16.28
N LEU A 262 -8.56 -1.28 16.65
CA LEU A 262 -9.60 -0.70 17.51
C LEU A 262 -10.92 -0.62 16.76
N THR A 263 -12.04 -0.98 17.38
CA THR A 263 -13.36 -1.02 16.73
C THR A 263 -14.35 -0.03 17.35
N THR A 264 -15.14 -0.46 18.35
CA THR A 264 -16.29 0.31 18.86
C THR A 264 -15.93 1.42 19.86
N GLY A 265 -14.68 1.49 20.30
CA GLY A 265 -14.27 2.38 21.40
C GLY A 265 -14.26 1.73 22.77
N GLU A 266 -14.88 0.57 22.93
CA GLU A 266 -14.77 -0.25 24.15
C GLU A 266 -13.39 -0.92 24.18
N SER A 267 -12.81 -1.03 25.38
CA SER A 267 -11.48 -1.60 25.54
C SER A 267 -11.40 -3.10 25.26
N SER A 268 -12.53 -3.79 25.35
CA SER A 268 -12.66 -5.22 25.03
C SER A 268 -12.78 -5.52 23.54
N ASP A 269 -13.21 -4.53 22.76
CA ASP A 269 -13.61 -4.73 21.38
C ASP A 269 -12.44 -4.52 20.43
N ARG A 270 -12.12 -5.55 19.65
CA ARG A 270 -10.99 -5.57 18.69
C ARG A 270 -11.37 -6.26 17.41
N ALA A 271 -10.62 -5.95 16.36
CA ALA A 271 -10.56 -6.76 15.16
C ALA A 271 -9.11 -7.17 14.89
N SER A 272 -8.94 -8.33 14.28
CA SER A 272 -7.65 -8.75 13.73
C SER A 272 -7.79 -9.11 12.26
N GLN A 273 -6.78 -8.79 11.47
CA GLN A 273 -6.78 -8.96 10.03
C GLN A 273 -5.36 -9.09 9.50
N HIS A 274 -5.19 -9.82 8.42
CA HIS A 274 -3.94 -9.84 7.67
C HIS A 274 -4.21 -9.95 6.17
N PHE A 275 -3.35 -9.36 5.36
CA PHE A 275 -3.50 -9.34 3.90
C PHE A 275 -2.19 -9.02 3.18
N TRP A 276 -2.14 -9.40 1.91
CA TRP A 276 -1.11 -8.96 0.98
C TRP A 276 -1.52 -7.64 0.32
N PHE A 277 -0.52 -6.82 0.02
CA PHE A 277 -0.74 -5.59 -0.74
C PHE A 277 0.31 -5.43 -1.83
N VAL A 278 -0.08 -4.67 -2.85
CA VAL A 278 0.83 -4.12 -3.87
C VAL A 278 0.61 -2.62 -3.91
N GLU A 279 1.68 -1.86 -3.88
CA GLU A 279 1.70 -0.42 -3.88
C GLU A 279 2.57 0.09 -5.03
N GLU A 280 2.03 0.97 -5.86
CA GLU A 280 2.72 1.65 -6.95
C GLU A 280 3.04 3.08 -6.52
N ASN A 281 4.29 3.51 -6.67
CA ASN A 281 4.80 4.77 -6.15
C ASN A 281 5.49 5.60 -7.21
N ALA A 282 5.24 6.91 -7.18
CA ALA A 282 5.98 7.91 -7.96
C ALA A 282 6.40 9.08 -7.08
N MET A 283 7.69 9.34 -7.01
CA MET A 283 8.29 10.24 -6.03
C MET A 283 9.33 11.17 -6.66
N LEU A 284 9.37 12.39 -6.16
CA LEU A 284 10.40 13.38 -6.45
C LEU A 284 11.25 13.60 -5.20
N GLY A 285 12.55 13.70 -5.36
CA GLY A 285 13.46 13.89 -4.24
C GLY A 285 14.71 14.67 -4.55
N VAL A 286 15.47 14.90 -3.48
CA VAL A 286 16.74 15.63 -3.52
C VAL A 286 17.83 14.82 -2.84
N LEU A 287 19.05 14.91 -3.41
CA LEU A 287 20.29 14.41 -2.84
C LEU A 287 21.03 15.59 -2.17
N ILE A 288 21.40 15.41 -0.92
CA ILE A 288 22.05 16.41 -0.07
C ILE A 288 23.45 15.92 0.27
N GLY A 289 24.42 16.80 0.25
CA GLY A 289 25.84 16.48 0.46
C GLY A 289 26.61 16.37 -0.86
N LYS A 290 27.91 16.14 -0.73
CA LYS A 290 28.87 15.96 -1.83
C LYS A 290 29.48 14.57 -1.75
#